data_e256c81f544466e5e30a26d422d9d044
#
_entry.id   e256c81f544466e5e30a26d422d9d044
#
_cell.length_a   1.000
_cell.length_b   1.000
_cell.length_c   1.000
_cell.angle_alpha   90.00
_cell.angle_beta   90.00
_cell.angle_gamma   90.00
#
_symmetry.space_group_name_H-M   'P 1'
#
loop_
_entity.id
_entity.type
_entity.pdbx_description
1 polymer ?
#
loop_
_entity_poly.entity_id
_entity_poly.type
_entity_poly.pdbx_seq_one_letter_code
_entity_poly.pdbx_strand_id
1 'polypeptide(L)'
;MPASQSQVAEQFVGAWSLISWTATLPDGTIRHPYGEQPLGRIVYSPNGKMVACLMRRQRKRFASDNRHEATSTEREAAYRDYVSYFGSFTVEASEGTVTHHVEGATFPNWIGTDLVREFRFADQELTLSLLGQDGSTHALKWERLSE
;
A
#
# COMPACT_ATOMS: atom_id res chain seq x y z
N MET A 1 22.71 11.67 16.14
CA MET A 1 21.42 12.19 16.64
C MET A 1 20.27 11.56 15.87
N PRO A 2 19.25 11.05 16.53
CA PRO A 2 18.08 10.57 15.82
C PRO A 2 17.36 11.73 15.14
N ALA A 3 16.71 11.44 14.02
CA ALA A 3 15.94 12.42 13.30
C ALA A 3 14.74 12.87 14.15
N SER A 4 14.36 14.13 14.05
CA SER A 4 13.18 14.66 14.74
C SER A 4 11.90 14.08 14.11
N GLN A 5 10.81 14.18 14.85
CA GLN A 5 9.49 13.75 14.37
C GLN A 5 9.14 14.39 13.01
N SER A 6 9.36 15.69 12.87
CA SER A 6 9.06 16.38 11.62
C SER A 6 9.99 15.98 10.48
N GLN A 7 11.27 15.71 10.78
CA GLN A 7 12.21 15.24 9.76
C GLN A 7 11.82 13.85 9.25
N VAL A 8 11.38 12.97 10.14
CA VAL A 8 10.94 11.63 9.74
C VAL A 8 9.68 11.73 8.89
N ALA A 9 8.71 12.57 9.30
CA ALA A 9 7.49 12.76 8.52
C ALA A 9 7.79 13.29 7.11
N GLU A 10 8.76 14.20 6.99
CA GLU A 10 9.17 14.74 5.70
C GLU A 10 9.77 13.69 4.78
N GLN A 11 10.41 12.65 5.33
CA GLN A 11 10.97 11.59 4.51
C GLN A 11 9.90 10.80 3.74
N PHE A 12 8.66 10.79 4.24
CA PHE A 12 7.55 10.14 3.52
C PHE A 12 7.12 10.93 2.31
N VAL A 13 7.23 12.25 2.33
CA VAL A 13 6.66 13.13 1.31
C VAL A 13 7.26 12.84 -0.06
N GLY A 14 6.39 12.61 -1.04
CA GLY A 14 6.77 12.31 -2.42
C GLY A 14 5.98 11.13 -2.96
N ALA A 15 6.39 10.68 -4.13
CA ALA A 15 5.76 9.55 -4.81
C ALA A 15 6.69 8.34 -4.77
N TRP A 16 6.11 7.18 -4.55
CA TRP A 16 6.82 5.92 -4.39
C TRP A 16 6.22 4.85 -5.31
N SER A 17 7.07 4.03 -5.90
CA SER A 17 6.65 2.92 -6.76
C SER A 17 6.81 1.60 -6.01
N LEU A 18 5.80 0.73 -6.09
CA LEU A 18 5.85 -0.57 -5.41
C LEU A 18 6.87 -1.47 -6.11
N ILE A 19 7.79 -2.03 -5.32
CA ILE A 19 8.79 -2.99 -5.80
C ILE A 19 8.31 -4.41 -5.53
N SER A 20 7.83 -4.67 -4.31
CA SER A 20 7.43 -6.02 -3.92
C SER A 20 6.40 -5.98 -2.81
N TRP A 21 5.59 -7.02 -2.75
CA TRP A 21 4.66 -7.27 -1.65
C TRP A 21 4.77 -8.74 -1.32
N THR A 22 5.29 -9.04 -0.13
CA THR A 22 5.43 -10.41 0.36
C THR A 22 4.58 -10.60 1.60
N ALA A 23 4.09 -11.84 1.77
CA ALA A 23 3.41 -12.26 2.98
C ALA A 23 4.13 -13.52 3.48
N THR A 24 4.72 -13.42 4.66
CA THR A 24 5.43 -14.54 5.27
C THR A 24 4.52 -15.19 6.31
N LEU A 25 4.19 -16.47 6.07
CA LEU A 25 3.33 -17.23 6.96
C LEU A 25 4.10 -17.62 8.23
N PRO A 26 3.39 -17.99 9.32
CA PRO A 26 4.07 -18.42 10.56
C PRO A 26 5.06 -19.57 10.38
N ASP A 27 4.85 -20.45 9.39
CA ASP A 27 5.76 -21.54 9.10
C ASP A 27 6.96 -21.14 8.24
N GLY A 28 7.07 -19.85 7.87
CA GLY A 28 8.16 -19.32 7.07
C GLY A 28 7.89 -19.32 5.57
N THR A 29 6.76 -19.87 5.12
CA THR A 29 6.40 -19.85 3.70
C THR A 29 6.16 -18.40 3.24
N ILE A 30 6.75 -18.05 2.10
CA ILE A 30 6.59 -16.69 1.53
C ILE A 30 5.61 -16.76 0.37
N ARG A 31 4.62 -15.87 0.40
CA ARG A 31 3.64 -15.71 -0.68
C ARG A 31 3.72 -14.31 -1.27
N HIS A 32 3.26 -14.18 -2.49
CA HIS A 32 3.21 -12.89 -3.20
C HIS A 32 1.75 -12.61 -3.55
N PRO A 33 1.03 -11.86 -2.71
CA PRO A 33 -0.42 -11.65 -2.92
C PRO A 33 -0.80 -11.13 -4.29
N TYR A 34 0.02 -10.23 -4.88
CA TYR A 34 -0.22 -9.70 -6.23
C TYR A 34 0.88 -10.10 -7.22
N GLY A 35 1.52 -11.27 -6.98
CA GLY A 35 2.60 -11.76 -7.84
C GLY A 35 3.96 -11.19 -7.45
N GLU A 36 5.00 -11.69 -8.12
CA GLU A 36 6.38 -11.29 -7.80
C GLU A 36 6.73 -9.89 -8.31
N GLN A 37 5.96 -9.36 -9.24
CA GLN A 37 6.18 -8.04 -9.82
C GLN A 37 4.88 -7.23 -9.81
N PRO A 38 4.37 -6.88 -8.62
CA PRO A 38 3.16 -6.08 -8.54
C PRO A 38 3.40 -4.67 -9.06
N LEU A 39 2.32 -3.97 -9.36
CA LEU A 39 2.37 -2.54 -9.68
C LEU A 39 1.70 -1.78 -8.55
N GLY A 40 2.21 -0.60 -8.27
CA GLY A 40 1.58 0.25 -7.26
C GLY A 40 2.23 1.60 -7.18
N ARG A 41 1.49 2.51 -6.57
CA ARG A 41 1.93 3.87 -6.31
C ARG A 41 1.39 4.31 -4.96
N ILE A 42 2.24 4.89 -4.15
CA ILE A 42 1.80 5.59 -2.96
C ILE A 42 2.36 7.00 -3.01
N VAL A 43 1.52 7.97 -2.69
CA VAL A 43 1.92 9.38 -2.68
C VAL A 43 1.55 9.96 -1.33
N TYR A 44 2.55 10.56 -0.69
CA TYR A 44 2.37 11.31 0.55
C TYR A 44 2.62 12.78 0.22
N SER A 45 1.63 13.63 0.45
CA SER A 45 1.76 15.04 0.13
C SER A 45 2.19 15.86 1.35
N PRO A 46 2.80 17.05 1.10
CA PRO A 46 3.27 17.89 2.22
C PRO A 46 2.18 18.34 3.18
N ASN A 47 0.93 18.37 2.73
CA ASN A 47 -0.19 18.78 3.57
C ASN A 47 -0.84 17.63 4.36
N GLY A 48 -0.15 16.47 4.46
CA GLY A 48 -0.63 15.37 5.28
C GLY A 48 -1.65 14.46 4.60
N LYS A 49 -1.84 14.59 3.30
CA LYS A 49 -2.76 13.73 2.56
C LYS A 49 -1.99 12.61 1.87
N MET A 50 -2.67 11.50 1.58
CA MET A 50 -2.03 10.37 0.93
C MET A 50 -3.02 9.62 0.06
N VAL A 51 -2.48 8.90 -0.92
CA VAL A 51 -3.24 7.96 -1.75
C VAL A 51 -2.34 6.76 -2.05
N ALA A 52 -2.92 5.56 -2.03
CA ALA A 52 -2.21 4.32 -2.34
C ALA A 52 -3.02 3.49 -3.32
N CYS A 53 -2.33 2.94 -4.32
CA CYS A 53 -2.92 2.02 -5.30
C CYS A 53 -1.97 0.85 -5.47
N LEU A 54 -2.51 -0.36 -5.43
CA LEU A 54 -1.75 -1.58 -5.64
C LEU A 54 -2.55 -2.49 -6.57
N MET A 55 -1.86 -3.14 -7.50
CA MET A 55 -2.54 -4.07 -8.39
C MET A 55 -1.61 -5.19 -8.86
N ARG A 56 -2.20 -6.30 -9.28
CA ARG A 56 -1.48 -7.33 -9.99
C ARG A 56 -1.06 -6.79 -11.35
N ARG A 57 0.18 -7.08 -11.75
CA ARG A 57 0.74 -6.50 -13.00
C ARG A 57 -0.07 -6.90 -14.22
N GLN A 58 -0.40 -8.19 -14.34
CA GLN A 58 -1.14 -8.68 -15.49
C GLN A 58 -2.61 -8.84 -15.15
N ARG A 59 -3.42 -8.04 -15.81
CA ARG A 59 -4.89 -8.04 -15.60
C ARG A 59 -5.56 -8.24 -16.95
N LYS A 60 -6.43 -9.23 -17.02
CA LYS A 60 -7.16 -9.55 -18.24
C LYS A 60 -8.13 -8.43 -18.58
N ARG A 61 -8.13 -8.01 -19.83
CA ARG A 61 -9.09 -7.02 -20.30
C ARG A 61 -10.50 -7.60 -20.31
N PHE A 62 -11.46 -6.74 -20.08
CA PHE A 62 -12.88 -7.13 -20.17
C PHE A 62 -13.28 -7.28 -21.64
N ALA A 63 -14.30 -8.09 -21.88
CA ALA A 63 -14.81 -8.29 -23.25
C ALA A 63 -15.40 -7.02 -23.83
N SER A 64 -16.04 -6.19 -23.01
CA SER A 64 -16.61 -4.90 -23.43
C SER A 64 -15.75 -3.76 -22.91
N ASP A 65 -15.57 -2.73 -23.73
CA ASP A 65 -14.89 -1.49 -23.29
C ASP A 65 -15.81 -0.59 -22.45
N ASN A 66 -17.08 -0.96 -22.34
CA ASN A 66 -18.01 -0.27 -21.44
C ASN A 66 -17.89 -0.91 -20.05
N ARG A 67 -17.32 -0.18 -19.08
CA ARG A 67 -17.07 -0.72 -17.75
C ARG A 67 -18.33 -1.19 -17.02
N HIS A 68 -19.50 -0.69 -17.43
CA HIS A 68 -20.77 -1.09 -16.82
C HIS A 68 -21.33 -2.40 -17.37
N GLU A 69 -20.73 -2.93 -18.44
CA GLU A 69 -21.16 -4.16 -19.06
C GLU A 69 -20.32 -5.38 -18.66
N ALA A 70 -19.53 -5.24 -17.60
CA ALA A 70 -18.70 -6.32 -17.11
C ALA A 70 -19.55 -7.49 -16.60
N THR A 71 -19.05 -8.72 -16.83
CA THR A 71 -19.65 -9.91 -16.23
C THR A 71 -19.33 -9.97 -14.73
N SER A 72 -20.06 -10.80 -13.99
CA SER A 72 -19.79 -11.00 -12.57
C SER A 72 -18.39 -11.54 -12.32
N THR A 73 -17.92 -12.47 -13.16
CA THR A 73 -16.57 -13.03 -13.05
C THR A 73 -15.51 -11.95 -13.28
N GLU A 74 -15.73 -11.09 -14.28
CA GLU A 74 -14.81 -9.98 -14.55
C GLU A 74 -14.74 -8.99 -13.39
N ARG A 75 -15.89 -8.66 -12.80
CA ARG A 75 -15.96 -7.75 -11.66
C ARG A 75 -15.24 -8.32 -10.44
N GLU A 76 -15.42 -9.62 -10.20
CA GLU A 76 -14.76 -10.30 -9.08
C GLU A 76 -13.25 -10.24 -9.23
N ALA A 77 -12.71 -10.56 -10.41
CA ALA A 77 -11.28 -10.50 -10.67
C ALA A 77 -10.74 -9.07 -10.55
N ALA A 78 -11.49 -8.09 -11.09
CA ALA A 78 -11.07 -6.70 -11.03
C ALA A 78 -11.00 -6.18 -9.59
N TYR A 79 -11.95 -6.56 -8.76
CA TYR A 79 -11.93 -6.19 -7.34
C TYR A 79 -10.79 -6.90 -6.61
N ARG A 80 -10.64 -8.21 -6.82
CA ARG A 80 -9.63 -9.01 -6.12
C ARG A 80 -8.20 -8.56 -6.39
N ASP A 81 -7.92 -8.17 -7.64
CA ASP A 81 -6.56 -7.92 -8.11
C ASP A 81 -6.16 -6.44 -8.09
N TYR A 82 -6.94 -5.61 -7.43
CA TYR A 82 -6.69 -4.18 -7.31
C TYR A 82 -7.21 -3.67 -5.97
N VAL A 83 -6.40 -2.89 -5.28
CA VAL A 83 -6.82 -2.23 -4.05
C VAL A 83 -6.30 -0.80 -4.04
N SER A 84 -7.14 0.13 -3.63
CA SER A 84 -6.73 1.51 -3.46
C SER A 84 -7.49 2.16 -2.31
N TYR A 85 -6.87 3.15 -1.73
CA TYR A 85 -7.50 3.98 -0.71
C TYR A 85 -6.80 5.33 -0.65
N PHE A 86 -7.46 6.28 -0.05
CA PHE A 86 -6.91 7.61 0.15
C PHE A 86 -7.38 8.16 1.49
N GLY A 87 -6.67 9.16 1.96
CA GLY A 87 -7.00 9.82 3.21
C GLY A 87 -5.87 10.73 3.65
N SER A 88 -5.61 10.74 4.93
CA SER A 88 -4.50 11.48 5.51
C SER A 88 -3.53 10.52 6.19
N PHE A 89 -2.37 11.03 6.58
CA PHE A 89 -1.39 10.19 7.29
C PHE A 89 -0.75 10.97 8.44
N THR A 90 -0.38 10.22 9.47
CA THR A 90 0.40 10.75 10.58
C THR A 90 1.54 9.78 10.85
N VAL A 91 2.66 10.33 11.30
CA VAL A 91 3.87 9.55 11.59
C VAL A 91 4.16 9.62 13.08
N GLU A 92 4.45 8.47 13.69
CA GLU A 92 4.91 8.38 15.07
C GLU A 92 6.36 7.89 15.04
N ALA A 93 7.31 8.83 14.95
CA ALA A 93 8.72 8.50 14.79
C ALA A 93 9.26 7.65 15.95
N SER A 94 8.83 7.94 17.17
CA SER A 94 9.30 7.19 18.35
C SER A 94 8.85 5.74 18.35
N GLU A 95 7.72 5.45 17.71
CA GLU A 95 7.18 4.09 17.61
C GLU A 95 7.55 3.40 16.31
N GLY A 96 8.08 4.15 15.33
CA GLY A 96 8.41 3.60 14.02
C GLY A 96 7.19 3.24 13.21
N THR A 97 6.08 3.98 13.37
CA THR A 97 4.84 3.69 12.67
C THR A 97 4.34 4.89 11.88
N VAL A 98 3.66 4.59 10.78
CA VAL A 98 2.87 5.55 10.03
C VAL A 98 1.44 5.03 10.02
N THR A 99 0.48 5.93 10.22
CA THR A 99 -0.94 5.58 10.21
C THR A 99 -1.60 6.22 9.01
N HIS A 100 -2.28 5.40 8.23
CA HIS A 100 -3.12 5.88 7.13
C HIS A 100 -4.55 5.99 7.65
N HIS A 101 -5.07 7.22 7.71
CA HIS A 101 -6.45 7.49 8.14
C HIS A 101 -7.32 7.46 6.90
N VAL A 102 -8.06 6.38 6.70
CA VAL A 102 -8.75 6.10 5.43
C VAL A 102 -10.06 6.88 5.33
N GLU A 103 -10.19 7.66 4.26
CA GLU A 103 -11.41 8.40 3.94
C GLU A 103 -12.22 7.70 2.86
N GLY A 104 -11.56 7.03 1.91
CA GLY A 104 -12.22 6.28 0.85
C GLY A 104 -11.37 5.10 0.44
N ALA A 105 -12.00 4.01 0.01
CA ALA A 105 -11.28 2.78 -0.31
C ALA A 105 -12.10 1.88 -1.22
N THR A 106 -11.41 1.02 -1.99
CA THR A 106 -12.08 -0.04 -2.74
C THR A 106 -12.70 -1.08 -1.81
N PHE A 107 -12.06 -1.34 -0.65
CA PHE A 107 -12.65 -2.19 0.38
C PHE A 107 -13.43 -1.29 1.33
N PRO A 108 -14.79 -1.32 1.27
CA PRO A 108 -15.59 -0.35 2.03
C PRO A 108 -15.36 -0.36 3.53
N ASN A 109 -15.00 -1.52 4.09
CA ASN A 109 -14.83 -1.65 5.53
C ASN A 109 -13.64 -0.85 6.06
N TRP A 110 -12.71 -0.43 5.21
CA TRP A 110 -11.61 0.42 5.64
C TRP A 110 -12.00 1.89 5.81
N ILE A 111 -13.11 2.30 5.21
CA ILE A 111 -13.54 3.70 5.27
C ILE A 111 -13.80 4.11 6.73
N GLY A 112 -13.14 5.18 7.17
CA GLY A 112 -13.25 5.66 8.54
C GLY A 112 -12.38 4.91 9.54
N THR A 113 -11.47 4.04 9.08
CA THR A 113 -10.56 3.31 9.96
C THR A 113 -9.13 3.77 9.77
N ASP A 114 -8.28 3.35 10.70
CA ASP A 114 -6.85 3.65 10.69
C ASP A 114 -6.06 2.39 10.35
N LEU A 115 -5.20 2.48 9.34
CA LEU A 115 -4.29 1.41 8.98
C LEU A 115 -2.90 1.78 9.49
N VAL A 116 -2.46 1.10 10.55
CA VAL A 116 -1.15 1.35 11.17
C VAL A 116 -0.13 0.44 10.52
N ARG A 117 1.00 1.04 10.09
CA ARG A 117 2.09 0.32 9.45
C ARG A 117 3.40 0.63 10.16
N GLU A 118 4.22 -0.39 10.39
CA GLU A 118 5.60 -0.15 10.77
C GLU A 118 6.37 0.27 9.53
N PHE A 119 7.33 1.19 9.68
CA PHE A 119 8.10 1.67 8.54
C PHE A 119 9.59 1.54 8.78
N ARG A 120 10.33 1.42 7.69
CA ARG A 120 11.77 1.48 7.69
C ARG A 120 12.25 2.10 6.38
N PHE A 121 13.15 3.08 6.50
CA PHE A 121 13.81 3.68 5.35
C PHE A 121 15.20 3.10 5.19
N ALA A 122 15.61 2.83 3.96
CA ALA A 122 16.96 2.41 3.62
C ALA A 122 17.27 2.99 2.25
N ASP A 123 18.16 3.97 2.17
CA ASP A 123 18.51 4.69 0.94
C ASP A 123 17.23 5.31 0.33
N GLN A 124 16.88 4.93 -0.89
CA GLN A 124 15.70 5.43 -1.59
C GLN A 124 14.51 4.49 -1.45
N GLU A 125 14.57 3.57 -0.48
CA GLU A 125 13.52 2.58 -0.26
C GLU A 125 12.77 2.82 1.04
N LEU A 126 11.48 2.55 1.01
CA LEU A 126 10.59 2.55 2.17
C LEU A 126 9.94 1.17 2.25
N THR A 127 10.07 0.51 3.39
CA THR A 127 9.35 -0.73 3.66
C THR A 127 8.26 -0.46 4.68
N LEU A 128 7.03 -0.83 4.31
CA LEU A 128 5.88 -0.79 5.20
C LEU A 128 5.50 -2.23 5.54
N SER A 129 5.34 -2.53 6.82
CA SER A 129 5.02 -3.88 7.25
C SER A 129 3.86 -3.89 8.23
N LEU A 130 3.14 -5.02 8.23
CA LEU A 130 1.98 -5.21 9.07
C LEU A 130 1.76 -6.70 9.33
N LEU A 131 1.05 -6.99 10.43
CA LEU A 131 0.61 -8.34 10.75
C LEU A 131 -0.79 -8.53 10.19
N GLY A 132 -0.98 -9.54 9.34
CA GLY A 132 -2.28 -9.88 8.78
C GLY A 132 -3.14 -10.66 9.76
N GLN A 133 -4.43 -10.74 9.47
CA GLN A 133 -5.40 -11.44 10.34
C GLN A 133 -5.13 -12.94 10.41
N ASP A 134 -4.49 -13.50 9.40
CA ASP A 134 -4.13 -14.92 9.34
C ASP A 134 -2.80 -15.24 10.01
N GLY A 135 -2.17 -14.25 10.66
CA GLY A 135 -0.88 -14.41 11.31
C GLY A 135 0.32 -14.23 10.39
N SER A 136 0.09 -13.95 9.10
CA SER A 136 1.19 -13.68 8.19
C SER A 136 1.73 -12.26 8.38
N THR A 137 3.04 -12.09 8.14
CA THR A 137 3.67 -10.78 8.18
C THR A 137 3.81 -10.26 6.77
N HIS A 138 3.18 -9.12 6.49
CA HIS A 138 3.24 -8.49 5.18
C HIS A 138 4.35 -7.46 5.16
N ALA A 139 5.10 -7.42 4.06
CA ALA A 139 6.12 -6.40 3.83
C ALA A 139 5.93 -5.86 2.42
N LEU A 140 5.72 -4.55 2.33
CA LEU A 140 5.57 -3.85 1.05
C LEU A 140 6.76 -2.92 0.90
N LYS A 141 7.55 -3.17 -0.13
CA LYS A 141 8.76 -2.39 -0.38
C LYS A 141 8.49 -1.42 -1.52
N TRP A 142 8.81 -0.16 -1.28
CA TRP A 142 8.57 0.95 -2.20
C TRP A 142 9.88 1.65 -2.51
N GLU A 143 10.02 2.13 -3.73
CA GLU A 143 11.17 2.91 -4.17
C GLU A 143 10.72 4.34 -4.48
N ARG A 144 11.50 5.32 -4.00
CA ARG A 144 11.18 6.72 -4.25
C ARG A 144 11.33 7.03 -5.73
N LEU A 145 10.32 7.66 -6.28
CA LEU A 145 10.38 8.13 -7.66
C LEU A 145 11.09 9.48 -7.69
N SER A 146 12.05 9.60 -8.61
CA SER A 146 12.75 10.84 -8.82
C SER A 146 11.86 11.83 -9.59
N GLU A 147 12.10 13.12 -9.35
CA GLU A 147 11.39 14.18 -10.06
C GLU A 147 11.85 14.30 -11.51
#